data_5ed22f8d9d7e5305134dbc2bbd9cead5
#
_entry.id   5ed22f8d9d7e5305134dbc2bbd9cead5
#
_cell.length_a   1.000
_cell.length_b   1.000
_cell.length_c   1.000
_cell.angle_alpha   90.00
_cell.angle_beta   90.00
_cell.angle_gamma   90.00
#
_symmetry.space_group_name_H-M   'P 1'
#
loop_
_entity.id
_entity.type
_entity.pdbx_description
1 polymer ?
#
loop_
_entity_poly.entity_id
_entity_poly.type
_entity_poly.pdbx_seq_one_letter_code
_entity_poly.pdbx_strand_id
1 'polypeptide(L)'
;DVENQVNSGAMHISFNDPDFFNGPIHALKILENLNSKFPEVTYDSTIKVEHIIKYEKYFKELSSLNMIFVISAFETTNDEVLTILEKNHSSDDLANAIEISQTNNIDIRPTWMPFSPWTNQKDLIDIIKLIENYKLRETVDPIQLTIKLLIPKNSLILQRSEIKGYLKDYDKNSLSYM
;
A
#
# COMPACT_ATOMS: atom_id res chain seq x y z
N ASP A 1 19.91 3.10 -13.99
CA ASP A 1 19.88 3.57 -12.58
C ASP A 1 20.16 2.42 -11.59
N VAL A 2 19.41 1.31 -11.60
CA VAL A 2 19.61 0.18 -10.66
C VAL A 2 21.02 -0.38 -10.70
N GLU A 3 21.57 -0.64 -11.89
CA GLU A 3 22.96 -1.14 -12.03
C GLU A 3 23.98 -0.21 -11.38
N ASN A 4 23.81 1.09 -11.48
CA ASN A 4 24.71 2.06 -10.83
C ASN A 4 24.60 2.01 -9.31
N GLN A 5 23.40 1.84 -8.77
CA GLN A 5 23.16 1.72 -7.33
C GLN A 5 23.79 0.42 -6.79
N VAL A 6 23.58 -0.71 -7.46
CA VAL A 6 24.15 -2.00 -7.07
C VAL A 6 25.69 -1.97 -7.17
N ASN A 7 26.25 -1.43 -8.23
CA ASN A 7 27.70 -1.25 -8.39
C ASN A 7 28.29 -0.31 -7.31
N SER A 8 27.46 0.55 -6.72
CA SER A 8 27.84 1.42 -5.60
C SER A 8 27.61 0.76 -4.22
N GLY A 9 27.20 -0.51 -4.19
CA GLY A 9 27.05 -1.30 -2.96
C GLY A 9 25.63 -1.46 -2.45
N ALA A 10 24.60 -1.08 -3.21
CA ALA A 10 23.23 -1.33 -2.82
C ALA A 10 22.90 -2.84 -2.85
N MET A 11 22.37 -3.36 -1.75
CA MET A 11 21.92 -4.75 -1.60
C MET A 11 20.39 -4.89 -1.62
N HIS A 12 19.68 -3.76 -1.64
CA HIS A 12 18.24 -3.70 -1.70
C HIS A 12 17.79 -2.51 -2.55
N ILE A 13 16.78 -2.71 -3.37
CA ILE A 13 16.22 -1.69 -4.28
C ILE A 13 14.72 -1.57 -4.05
N SER A 14 14.28 -0.37 -3.68
CA SER A 14 12.87 0.00 -3.60
C SER A 14 12.41 0.62 -4.93
N PHE A 15 11.42 0.02 -5.57
CA PHE A 15 10.80 0.60 -6.76
C PHE A 15 9.78 1.68 -6.35
N ASN A 16 10.11 2.93 -6.66
CA ASN A 16 9.22 4.07 -6.38
C ASN A 16 8.17 4.24 -7.48
N ASP A 17 7.38 3.19 -7.71
CA ASP A 17 6.22 3.17 -8.58
C ASP A 17 4.96 3.08 -7.70
N PRO A 18 3.95 3.93 -7.90
CA PRO A 18 2.72 3.89 -7.08
C PRO A 18 1.91 2.61 -7.26
N ASP A 19 2.18 1.84 -8.30
CA ASP A 19 1.52 0.56 -8.58
C ASP A 19 2.33 -0.30 -9.56
N PHE A 20 3.37 -0.93 -9.06
CA PHE A 20 4.33 -1.72 -9.83
C PHE A 20 3.67 -2.84 -10.65
N PHE A 21 2.53 -3.35 -10.19
CA PHE A 21 1.77 -4.40 -10.86
C PHE A 21 0.66 -3.89 -11.77
N ASN A 22 0.62 -2.60 -12.10
CA ASN A 22 -0.26 -2.09 -13.16
C ASN A 22 0.02 -2.77 -14.53
N GLY A 23 1.28 -3.24 -14.73
CA GLY A 23 1.69 -4.06 -15.88
C GLY A 23 2.49 -5.28 -15.45
N PRO A 24 1.87 -6.38 -14.94
CA PRO A 24 2.57 -7.46 -14.25
C PRO A 24 3.64 -8.15 -15.12
N ILE A 25 3.38 -8.35 -16.39
CA ILE A 25 4.36 -8.99 -17.32
C ILE A 25 5.59 -8.08 -17.51
N HIS A 26 5.41 -6.77 -17.54
CA HIS A 26 6.52 -5.83 -17.63
C HIS A 26 7.33 -5.81 -16.33
N ALA A 27 6.66 -5.77 -15.21
CA ALA A 27 7.27 -5.83 -13.87
C ALA A 27 8.12 -7.09 -13.69
N LEU A 28 7.58 -8.26 -14.03
CA LEU A 28 8.30 -9.53 -13.96
C LEU A 28 9.55 -9.53 -14.85
N LYS A 29 9.46 -9.06 -16.09
CA LYS A 29 10.63 -8.96 -16.98
C LYS A 29 11.72 -8.06 -16.43
N ILE A 30 11.37 -6.98 -15.74
CA ILE A 30 12.34 -6.12 -15.06
C ILE A 30 13.06 -6.92 -13.97
N LEU A 31 12.30 -7.58 -13.09
CA LEU A 31 12.85 -8.38 -11.99
C LEU A 31 13.69 -9.57 -12.50
N GLU A 32 13.24 -10.30 -13.51
CA GLU A 32 14.01 -11.39 -14.14
C GLU A 32 15.37 -10.90 -14.63
N ASN A 33 15.41 -9.77 -15.35
CA ASN A 33 16.65 -9.19 -15.85
C ASN A 33 17.57 -8.75 -14.70
N LEU A 34 17.02 -8.15 -13.66
CA LEU A 34 17.81 -7.70 -12.50
C LEU A 34 18.31 -8.89 -11.68
N ASN A 35 17.47 -9.88 -11.41
CA ASN A 35 17.85 -11.06 -10.66
C ASN A 35 18.90 -11.90 -11.40
N SER A 36 18.83 -11.98 -12.74
CA SER A 36 19.86 -12.64 -13.56
C SER A 36 21.22 -11.96 -13.45
N LYS A 37 21.27 -10.64 -13.31
CA LYS A 37 22.52 -9.88 -13.20
C LYS A 37 23.03 -9.76 -11.75
N PHE A 38 22.11 -9.67 -10.81
CA PHE A 38 22.35 -9.36 -9.40
C PHE A 38 21.54 -10.28 -8.48
N PRO A 39 21.85 -11.58 -8.44
CA PRO A 39 21.03 -12.59 -7.74
C PRO A 39 20.95 -12.39 -6.22
N GLU A 40 21.84 -11.62 -5.62
CA GLU A 40 21.86 -11.34 -4.18
C GLU A 40 21.06 -10.08 -3.80
N VAL A 41 20.62 -9.29 -4.78
CA VAL A 41 19.87 -8.06 -4.50
C VAL A 41 18.41 -8.38 -4.25
N THR A 42 17.86 -7.77 -3.23
CA THR A 42 16.45 -7.89 -2.86
C THR A 42 15.65 -6.67 -3.30
N TYR A 43 14.33 -6.83 -3.41
CA TYR A 43 13.45 -5.81 -3.95
C TYR A 43 12.21 -5.60 -3.09
N ASP A 44 11.65 -4.40 -3.15
CA ASP A 44 10.30 -4.07 -2.73
C ASP A 44 9.61 -3.15 -3.73
N SER A 45 8.29 -3.08 -3.64
CA SER A 45 7.49 -2.18 -4.47
C SER A 45 6.13 -1.90 -3.83
N THR A 46 5.46 -0.85 -4.32
CA THR A 46 4.05 -0.64 -4.01
C THR A 46 3.17 -1.39 -5.00
N ILE A 47 2.21 -2.17 -4.49
CA ILE A 47 1.20 -2.88 -5.29
C ILE A 47 -0.16 -2.62 -4.67
N LYS A 48 -1.15 -2.23 -5.48
CA LYS A 48 -2.53 -2.05 -5.03
C LYS A 48 -3.15 -3.38 -4.58
N VAL A 49 -4.03 -3.33 -3.58
CA VAL A 49 -4.80 -4.50 -3.10
C VAL A 49 -5.50 -5.22 -4.25
N GLU A 50 -6.20 -4.50 -5.11
CA GLU A 50 -6.87 -5.07 -6.30
C GLU A 50 -5.92 -5.84 -7.22
N HIS A 51 -4.67 -5.39 -7.35
CA HIS A 51 -3.67 -6.05 -8.20
C HIS A 51 -2.99 -7.21 -7.50
N ILE A 52 -2.84 -7.20 -6.19
CA ILE A 52 -2.40 -8.37 -5.42
C ILE A 52 -3.35 -9.54 -5.69
N ILE A 53 -4.65 -9.31 -5.53
CA ILE A 53 -5.68 -10.35 -5.73
C ILE A 53 -5.76 -10.78 -7.19
N LYS A 54 -5.89 -9.82 -8.10
CA LYS A 54 -6.05 -10.09 -9.54
C LYS A 54 -4.89 -10.88 -10.13
N TYR A 55 -3.69 -10.67 -9.60
CA TYR A 55 -2.46 -11.23 -10.12
C TYR A 55 -1.78 -12.21 -9.14
N GLU A 56 -2.54 -12.79 -8.22
CA GLU A 56 -2.11 -13.78 -7.23
C GLU A 56 -1.15 -14.84 -7.79
N LYS A 57 -1.47 -15.37 -8.97
CA LYS A 57 -0.68 -16.41 -9.64
C LYS A 57 0.80 -16.06 -9.86
N TYR A 58 1.15 -14.79 -9.86
CA TYR A 58 2.53 -14.31 -10.04
C TYR A 58 3.30 -14.10 -8.74
N PHE A 59 2.65 -14.20 -7.57
CA PHE A 59 3.31 -13.91 -6.30
C PHE A 59 4.41 -14.92 -5.95
N LYS A 60 4.22 -16.20 -6.32
CA LYS A 60 5.28 -17.19 -6.19
C LYS A 60 6.51 -16.85 -7.03
N GLU A 61 6.31 -16.34 -8.23
CA GLU A 61 7.37 -15.89 -9.13
C GLU A 61 8.06 -14.64 -8.57
N LEU A 62 7.31 -13.65 -8.08
CA LEU A 62 7.86 -12.47 -7.41
C LEU A 62 8.80 -12.84 -6.26
N SER A 63 8.37 -13.77 -5.40
CA SER A 63 9.20 -14.27 -4.30
C SER A 63 10.50 -14.91 -4.81
N SER A 64 10.42 -15.73 -5.86
CA SER A 64 11.61 -16.37 -6.47
C SER A 64 12.57 -15.37 -7.14
N LEU A 65 12.09 -14.18 -7.45
CA LEU A 65 12.86 -13.05 -7.99
C LEU A 65 13.31 -12.05 -6.92
N ASN A 66 13.38 -12.50 -5.66
CA ASN A 66 13.85 -11.72 -4.51
C ASN A 66 12.99 -10.49 -4.13
N MET A 67 11.70 -10.48 -4.48
CA MET A 67 10.74 -9.56 -3.87
C MET A 67 10.49 -9.98 -2.43
N ILE A 68 10.96 -9.21 -1.45
CA ILE A 68 10.88 -9.58 -0.02
C ILE A 68 9.69 -8.96 0.69
N PHE A 69 9.23 -7.78 0.25
CA PHE A 69 7.99 -7.22 0.75
C PHE A 69 7.28 -6.35 -0.29
N VAL A 70 6.00 -6.14 -0.07
CA VAL A 70 5.18 -5.19 -0.84
C VAL A 70 4.51 -4.20 0.10
N ILE A 71 4.47 -2.94 -0.32
CA ILE A 71 3.70 -1.89 0.34
C ILE A 71 2.32 -1.83 -0.33
N SER A 72 1.25 -1.75 0.44
CA SER A 72 -0.09 -1.65 -0.13
C SER A 72 -0.98 -0.70 0.66
N ALA A 73 -1.70 0.17 -0.06
CA ALA A 73 -2.58 1.17 0.52
C ALA A 73 -3.92 0.53 0.93
N PHE A 74 -3.99 0.08 2.17
CA PHE A 74 -5.20 -0.51 2.77
C PHE A 74 -6.19 0.57 3.20
N GLU A 75 -5.70 1.70 3.66
CA GLU A 75 -6.41 2.88 4.14
C GLU A 75 -7.24 2.62 5.40
N THR A 76 -8.23 1.75 5.34
CA THR A 76 -9.18 1.48 6.41
C THR A 76 -9.85 0.12 6.22
N THR A 77 -10.51 -0.38 7.27
CA THR A 77 -11.41 -1.56 7.24
C THR A 77 -12.88 -1.18 7.05
N ASN A 78 -13.19 0.08 6.79
CA ASN A 78 -14.55 0.59 6.61
C ASN A 78 -14.87 0.72 5.12
N ASP A 79 -15.76 -0.13 4.60
CA ASP A 79 -16.12 -0.17 3.18
C ASP A 79 -16.81 1.11 2.68
N GLU A 80 -17.52 1.84 3.55
CA GLU A 80 -18.09 3.14 3.19
C GLU A 80 -16.98 4.15 2.90
N VAL A 81 -15.95 4.19 3.76
CA VAL A 81 -14.79 5.06 3.58
C VAL A 81 -13.99 4.65 2.34
N LEU A 82 -13.79 3.35 2.11
CA LEU A 82 -13.13 2.84 0.90
C LEU A 82 -13.87 3.29 -0.37
N THR A 83 -15.21 3.25 -0.34
CA THR A 83 -16.05 3.73 -1.44
C THR A 83 -15.91 5.24 -1.66
N ILE A 84 -15.90 6.04 -0.61
CA ILE A 84 -15.70 7.50 -0.69
C ILE A 84 -14.32 7.83 -1.28
N LEU A 85 -13.31 7.04 -0.93
CA LEU A 85 -11.93 7.18 -1.44
C LEU A 85 -11.74 6.59 -2.84
N GLU A 86 -12.79 6.03 -3.45
CA GLU A 86 -12.74 5.35 -4.76
C GLU A 86 -11.71 4.21 -4.81
N LYS A 87 -11.62 3.44 -3.72
CA LYS A 87 -10.78 2.23 -3.71
C LYS A 87 -11.52 1.08 -4.38
N ASN A 88 -10.81 0.34 -5.24
CA ASN A 88 -11.36 -0.82 -5.95
C ASN A 88 -11.15 -2.11 -5.15
N HIS A 89 -11.27 -2.03 -3.83
CA HIS A 89 -11.20 -3.19 -2.93
C HIS A 89 -12.11 -2.96 -1.71
N SER A 90 -12.50 -4.04 -1.08
CA SER A 90 -13.29 -4.10 0.14
C SER A 90 -12.43 -4.45 1.36
N SER A 91 -13.03 -4.41 2.55
CA SER A 91 -12.40 -4.87 3.78
C SER A 91 -12.05 -6.37 3.74
N ASP A 92 -12.87 -7.20 3.09
CA ASP A 92 -12.60 -8.62 2.90
C ASP A 92 -11.37 -8.86 1.99
N ASP A 93 -11.15 -8.00 1.02
CA ASP A 93 -10.01 -8.06 0.12
C ASP A 93 -8.68 -7.82 0.84
N LEU A 94 -8.68 -7.09 1.96
CA LEU A 94 -7.48 -6.87 2.77
C LEU A 94 -6.94 -8.18 3.34
N ALA A 95 -7.83 -9.02 3.86
CA ALA A 95 -7.48 -10.35 4.37
C ALA A 95 -6.88 -11.23 3.25
N ASN A 96 -7.54 -11.27 2.09
CA ASN A 96 -7.07 -12.03 0.93
C ASN A 96 -5.68 -11.57 0.47
N ALA A 97 -5.44 -10.26 0.40
CA ALA A 97 -4.14 -9.71 0.01
C ALA A 97 -3.02 -10.08 0.99
N ILE A 98 -3.31 -10.10 2.29
CA ILE A 98 -2.36 -10.55 3.31
C ILE A 98 -2.05 -12.04 3.13
N GLU A 99 -3.05 -12.88 2.98
CA GLU A 99 -2.90 -14.34 2.82
C GLU A 99 -2.10 -14.68 1.56
N ILE A 100 -2.38 -14.02 0.42
CA ILE A 100 -1.62 -14.19 -0.82
C ILE A 100 -0.14 -13.87 -0.60
N SER A 101 0.16 -12.76 0.03
CA SER A 101 1.52 -12.32 0.26
C SER A 101 2.25 -13.27 1.22
N GLN A 102 1.67 -13.58 2.38
CA GLN A 102 2.28 -14.45 3.39
C GLN A 102 2.48 -15.88 2.89
N THR A 103 1.53 -16.45 2.14
CA THR A 103 1.64 -17.79 1.54
C THR A 103 2.81 -17.90 0.57
N ASN A 104 3.19 -16.78 -0.05
CA ASN A 104 4.30 -16.72 -1.00
C ASN A 104 5.61 -16.18 -0.36
N ASN A 105 5.70 -16.07 0.96
CA ASN A 105 6.87 -15.55 1.68
C ASN A 105 7.25 -14.12 1.27
N ILE A 106 6.27 -13.30 0.95
CA ILE A 106 6.43 -11.86 0.71
C ILE A 106 5.76 -11.15 1.89
N ASP A 107 6.50 -10.35 2.63
CA ASP A 107 5.91 -9.52 3.67
C ASP A 107 4.98 -8.48 3.07
N ILE A 108 3.84 -8.25 3.69
CA ILE A 108 2.96 -7.15 3.32
C ILE A 108 3.09 -6.03 4.35
N ARG A 109 3.29 -4.80 3.87
CA ARG A 109 3.39 -3.58 4.67
C ARG A 109 2.22 -2.68 4.34
N PRO A 110 1.07 -2.87 5.00
CA PRO A 110 -0.10 -2.03 4.77
C PRO A 110 0.13 -0.61 5.25
N THR A 111 -0.31 0.36 4.44
CA THR A 111 -0.41 1.74 4.88
C THR A 111 -1.85 2.07 5.26
N TRP A 112 -2.01 2.76 6.39
CA TRP A 112 -3.29 3.05 7.01
C TRP A 112 -3.56 4.55 7.05
N MET A 113 -4.81 4.91 6.93
CA MET A 113 -5.33 6.26 7.15
C MET A 113 -6.53 6.19 8.10
N PRO A 114 -6.29 5.90 9.38
CA PRO A 114 -7.37 5.62 10.33
C PRO A 114 -8.22 6.85 10.70
N PHE A 115 -7.78 8.06 10.38
CA PHE A 115 -8.50 9.28 10.74
C PHE A 115 -9.00 10.02 9.49
N SER A 116 -10.28 9.89 9.23
CA SER A 116 -11.04 10.65 8.24
C SER A 116 -12.33 11.20 8.88
N PRO A 117 -13.03 12.13 8.25
CA PRO A 117 -14.31 12.62 8.77
C PRO A 117 -15.39 11.54 8.97
N TRP A 118 -15.25 10.41 8.30
CA TRP A 118 -16.24 9.31 8.28
C TRP A 118 -15.84 8.15 9.19
N THR A 119 -14.60 8.15 9.69
CA THR A 119 -14.09 7.09 10.57
C THR A 119 -14.64 7.24 11.98
N ASN A 120 -14.92 6.14 12.64
CA ASN A 120 -15.34 6.07 14.01
C ASN A 120 -14.39 5.20 14.85
N GLN A 121 -14.61 5.14 16.16
CA GLN A 121 -13.76 4.39 17.08
C GLN A 121 -13.71 2.89 16.75
N LYS A 122 -14.81 2.33 16.26
CA LYS A 122 -14.88 0.91 15.88
C LYS A 122 -13.93 0.60 14.73
N ASP A 123 -13.83 1.49 13.73
CA ASP A 123 -12.95 1.30 12.57
C ASP A 123 -11.48 1.20 12.99
N LEU A 124 -11.04 2.04 13.94
CA LEU A 124 -9.69 1.96 14.49
C LEU A 124 -9.45 0.65 15.24
N ILE A 125 -10.43 0.19 16.02
CA ILE A 125 -10.35 -1.09 16.72
C ILE A 125 -10.26 -2.25 15.72
N ASP A 126 -11.00 -2.20 14.62
CA ASP A 126 -11.00 -3.25 13.61
C ASP A 126 -9.67 -3.29 12.82
N ILE A 127 -9.05 -2.14 12.54
CA ILE A 127 -7.67 -2.08 12.02
C ILE A 127 -6.69 -2.78 12.98
N ILE A 128 -6.74 -2.45 14.27
CA ILE A 128 -5.85 -3.05 15.27
C ILE A 128 -6.06 -4.57 15.35
N LYS A 129 -7.31 -5.03 15.33
CA LYS A 129 -7.63 -6.47 15.33
C LYS A 129 -7.08 -7.18 14.09
N LEU A 130 -7.18 -6.55 12.90
CA LEU A 130 -6.64 -7.12 11.67
C LEU A 130 -5.11 -7.25 11.78
N ILE A 131 -4.41 -6.22 12.24
CA ILE A 131 -2.97 -6.24 12.48
C ILE A 131 -2.58 -7.40 13.44
N GLU A 132 -3.35 -7.58 14.52
CA GLU A 132 -3.13 -8.64 15.51
C GLU A 132 -3.38 -10.05 14.91
N ASN A 133 -4.54 -10.23 14.26
CA ASN A 133 -4.97 -11.53 13.74
C ASN A 133 -4.01 -12.06 12.67
N TYR A 134 -3.48 -11.19 11.85
CA TYR A 134 -2.54 -11.54 10.77
C TYR A 134 -1.06 -11.34 11.15
N LYS A 135 -0.77 -11.05 12.44
CA LYS A 135 0.60 -10.88 12.98
C LYS A 135 1.43 -9.82 12.26
N LEU A 136 0.81 -8.72 11.88
CA LEU A 136 1.45 -7.64 11.11
C LEU A 136 2.17 -6.59 11.98
N ARG A 137 2.38 -6.84 13.27
CA ARG A 137 2.97 -5.85 14.20
C ARG A 137 4.36 -5.37 13.78
N GLU A 138 5.15 -6.24 13.16
CA GLU A 138 6.52 -5.92 12.73
C GLU A 138 6.55 -5.28 11.33
N THR A 139 5.46 -5.39 10.56
CA THR A 139 5.38 -4.85 9.20
C THR A 139 4.56 -3.56 9.12
N VAL A 140 3.87 -3.18 10.20
CA VAL A 140 3.12 -1.92 10.32
C VAL A 140 3.88 -0.95 11.19
N ASP A 141 4.38 0.14 10.59
CA ASP A 141 5.00 1.22 11.36
C ASP A 141 3.93 1.88 12.25
N PRO A 142 4.16 2.06 13.57
CA PRO A 142 3.20 2.70 14.49
C PRO A 142 2.71 4.08 14.05
N ILE A 143 3.50 4.82 13.29
CA ILE A 143 3.10 6.12 12.73
C ILE A 143 1.85 6.00 11.84
N GLN A 144 1.66 4.86 11.17
CA GLN A 144 0.50 4.62 10.32
C GLN A 144 -0.82 4.73 11.10
N LEU A 145 -0.82 4.41 12.38
CA LEU A 145 -2.00 4.53 13.24
C LEU A 145 -2.30 5.97 13.69
N THR A 146 -1.54 6.95 13.23
CA THR A 146 -1.72 8.38 13.51
C THR A 146 -2.05 9.20 12.27
N ILE A 147 -2.05 8.58 11.10
CA ILE A 147 -2.26 9.25 9.81
C ILE A 147 -3.71 9.72 9.69
N LYS A 148 -3.89 10.97 9.33
CA LYS A 148 -5.19 11.56 9.01
C LYS A 148 -5.29 11.92 7.53
N LEU A 149 -6.50 11.90 7.01
CA LEU A 149 -6.78 12.35 5.65
C LEU A 149 -6.33 13.80 5.47
N LEU A 150 -5.40 14.02 4.54
CA LEU A 150 -4.99 15.35 4.08
C LEU A 150 -5.68 15.67 2.76
N ILE A 151 -6.21 16.89 2.65
CA ILE A 151 -6.95 17.34 1.48
C ILE A 151 -6.23 18.52 0.84
N PRO A 152 -5.30 18.29 -0.09
CA PRO A 152 -4.63 19.35 -0.82
C PRO A 152 -5.60 20.15 -1.71
N LYS A 153 -5.20 21.36 -2.11
CA LYS A 153 -6.06 22.32 -2.85
C LYS A 153 -6.72 21.77 -4.11
N ASN A 154 -6.11 20.80 -4.77
CA ASN A 154 -6.63 20.22 -6.02
C ASN A 154 -7.04 18.74 -5.86
N SER A 155 -7.30 18.31 -4.64
CA SER A 155 -7.72 16.93 -4.37
C SER A 155 -9.06 16.63 -5.02
N LEU A 156 -9.18 15.46 -5.70
CA LEU A 156 -10.42 15.01 -6.33
C LEU A 156 -11.55 14.82 -5.31
N ILE A 157 -11.23 14.53 -4.07
CA ILE A 157 -12.21 14.37 -2.99
C ILE A 157 -13.04 15.64 -2.74
N LEU A 158 -12.51 16.82 -3.10
CA LEU A 158 -13.24 18.09 -3.02
C LEU A 158 -14.48 18.15 -3.93
N GLN A 159 -14.57 17.29 -4.92
CA GLN A 159 -15.71 17.19 -5.84
C GLN A 159 -16.83 16.33 -5.24
N ARG A 160 -16.55 15.57 -4.19
CA ARG A 160 -17.49 14.68 -3.51
C ARG A 160 -18.45 15.47 -2.61
N SER A 161 -19.73 15.06 -2.63
CA SER A 161 -20.73 15.66 -1.73
C SER A 161 -20.45 15.37 -0.26
N GLU A 162 -19.90 14.21 0.03
CA GLU A 162 -19.64 13.65 1.35
C GLU A 162 -18.66 14.49 2.16
N ILE A 163 -17.72 15.19 1.48
CA ILE A 163 -16.72 16.01 2.18
C ILE A 163 -17.18 17.42 2.52
N LYS A 164 -18.19 17.95 1.79
CA LYS A 164 -18.54 19.38 1.86
C LYS A 164 -18.91 19.86 3.27
N GLY A 165 -19.53 19.01 4.09
CA GLY A 165 -19.92 19.34 5.46
C GLY A 165 -18.76 19.38 6.46
N TYR A 166 -17.59 18.89 6.09
CA TYR A 166 -16.42 18.75 6.97
C TYR A 166 -15.30 19.74 6.64
N LEU A 167 -15.34 20.35 5.46
CA LEU A 167 -14.29 21.29 5.03
C LEU A 167 -14.38 22.59 5.79
N LYS A 168 -13.24 23.02 6.29
CA LYS A 168 -12.98 24.38 6.79
C LYS A 168 -12.07 25.14 5.83
N ASP A 169 -11.50 26.24 6.29
CA ASP A 169 -10.61 27.08 5.48
C ASP A 169 -9.33 26.32 5.10
N TYR A 170 -8.79 26.69 3.95
CA TYR A 170 -7.50 26.18 3.48
C TYR A 170 -6.36 26.79 4.31
N ASP A 171 -5.62 25.93 5.01
CA ASP A 171 -4.42 26.35 5.72
C ASP A 171 -3.18 26.29 4.80
N LYS A 172 -2.54 27.44 4.65
CA LYS A 172 -1.34 27.57 3.81
C LYS A 172 -0.10 26.92 4.45
N ASN A 173 -0.07 26.71 5.76
CA ASN A 173 1.07 26.11 6.44
C ASN A 173 1.09 24.59 6.28
N SER A 174 -0.07 23.96 6.40
CA SER A 174 -0.23 22.52 6.18
C SER A 174 -0.49 22.16 4.71
N LEU A 175 -0.69 23.15 3.84
CA LEU A 175 -1.07 22.99 2.43
C LEU A 175 -2.32 22.11 2.25
N SER A 176 -3.24 22.16 3.17
CA SER A 176 -4.41 21.30 3.26
C SER A 176 -5.65 22.06 3.74
N TYR A 177 -6.83 21.59 3.37
CA TYR A 177 -8.08 21.98 4.04
C TYR A 177 -8.14 21.33 5.42
N MET A 178 -8.66 22.09 6.41
CA MET A 178 -8.90 21.61 7.76
C MET A 178 -10.35 21.20 7.94
#